data_560e6db49270de7f86a7e748bd672643
#
_entry.id   560e6db49270de7f86a7e748bd672643
#
_cell.length_a   1.000
_cell.length_b   1.000
_cell.length_c   1.000
_cell.angle_alpha   90.00
_cell.angle_beta   90.00
_cell.angle_gamma   90.00
#
_symmetry.space_group_name_H-M   'P 1'
#
loop_
_entity.id
_entity.type
_entity.pdbx_description
1 polymer ?
#
loop_
_entity_poly.entity_id
_entity_poly.type
_entity_poly.pdbx_seq_one_letter_code
_entity_poly.pdbx_strand_id
1 'polypeptide(L)'
;MSFIFKKIVLFFILSIFFIKPSIAEVTFQEILENPADLEINLKYATEQEGLGRYKATLSTLERLNMLYPVNTDIKIYLLSILLKMDSEAKLQLMIETMLQDPNTTKETRDYIEGILDTIREQTKPKGKWFAYLDLNYIHTDNSNIDGVSKTGTLYAQDNISEFPGLKYDKTYSRGSSITVGKNLSPTSAISLNVGLSINTQNKGEENESDLSSGSISYSKVIGKHFILPYIFYSKSNERFTADLSTKGIGFNNSYNINRNNSISYSSSFSTTEYNTTVANMDNEPANADNEIYSASIGYNFSFSDVNLISSKISYTEKDVLKDYNAYAGPGLNIGYTRILPFGTLKLERTFQSNNYEEKNTFIHSTISREDDIETSQIQLSGRLTQIFPFIKRFDLESKIFYNLKHTEIDSDSSILQNSSMRKNTSFSITKRFSLYE
;
A
#
# COMPACT_ATOMS: atom_id res chain seq x y z
N MET A 1 -4.50 -29.39 3.98
CA MET A 1 -3.64 -28.22 4.29
C MET A 1 -4.42 -26.97 4.71
N SER A 2 -5.62 -26.73 4.22
CA SER A 2 -6.53 -25.60 4.54
C SER A 2 -6.86 -25.46 6.03
N PHE A 3 -7.13 -26.57 6.74
CA PHE A 3 -7.58 -26.55 8.14
C PHE A 3 -6.49 -26.13 9.14
N ILE A 4 -5.24 -26.52 8.87
CA ILE A 4 -4.08 -26.13 9.72
C ILE A 4 -3.74 -24.66 9.54
N PHE A 5 -3.81 -24.16 8.29
CA PHE A 5 -3.56 -22.75 8.00
C PHE A 5 -4.62 -21.82 8.63
N LYS A 6 -5.91 -22.20 8.57
CA LYS A 6 -7.00 -21.47 9.27
C LYS A 6 -6.76 -21.39 10.79
N LYS A 7 -6.29 -22.47 11.41
CA LYS A 7 -5.95 -22.47 12.84
C LYS A 7 -4.72 -21.64 13.17
N ILE A 8 -3.68 -21.64 12.30
CA ILE A 8 -2.47 -20.85 12.48
C ILE A 8 -2.77 -19.36 12.34
N VAL A 9 -3.54 -18.96 11.34
CA VAL A 9 -3.95 -17.56 11.15
C VAL A 9 -4.84 -17.09 12.29
N LEU A 10 -5.79 -17.90 12.74
CA LEU A 10 -6.64 -17.59 13.88
C LEU A 10 -5.82 -17.48 15.18
N PHE A 11 -4.86 -18.39 15.40
CA PHE A 11 -3.96 -18.35 16.56
C PHE A 11 -3.05 -17.12 16.53
N PHE A 12 -2.55 -16.72 15.34
CA PHE A 12 -1.75 -15.51 15.18
C PHE A 12 -2.58 -14.24 15.42
N ILE A 13 -3.82 -14.20 14.94
CA ILE A 13 -4.75 -13.08 15.20
C ILE A 13 -5.09 -13.02 16.70
N LEU A 14 -5.40 -14.17 17.35
CA LEU A 14 -5.64 -14.20 18.79
C LEU A 14 -4.40 -13.81 19.59
N SER A 15 -3.19 -14.25 19.21
CA SER A 15 -1.97 -13.92 19.95
C SER A 15 -1.60 -12.42 19.88
N ILE A 16 -1.99 -11.72 18.80
CA ILE A 16 -1.82 -10.26 18.68
C ILE A 16 -2.73 -9.52 19.69
N PHE A 17 -3.91 -10.06 20.00
CA PHE A 17 -4.82 -9.49 21.00
C PHE A 17 -4.38 -9.73 22.45
N PHE A 18 -3.54 -10.74 22.70
CA PHE A 18 -3.10 -11.08 24.06
C PHE A 18 -1.73 -10.50 24.46
N ILE A 19 -1.01 -9.82 23.53
CA ILE A 19 0.17 -9.07 23.93
C ILE A 19 -0.30 -7.75 24.56
N LYS A 20 -0.75 -7.82 25.79
CA LYS A 20 -0.73 -6.64 26.67
C LYS A 20 0.75 -6.36 26.93
N PRO A 21 1.29 -5.18 26.59
CA PRO A 21 2.56 -4.78 27.12
C PRO A 21 2.39 -4.72 28.64
N SER A 22 3.02 -5.63 29.37
CA SER A 22 3.18 -5.56 30.81
C SER A 22 4.26 -4.50 31.08
N ILE A 23 3.93 -3.25 30.85
CA ILE A 23 4.68 -2.10 31.32
C ILE A 23 3.99 -1.72 32.62
N ALA A 24 4.77 -1.60 33.70
CA ALA A 24 4.25 -1.03 34.94
C ALA A 24 3.81 0.41 34.60
N GLU A 25 2.52 0.58 34.43
CA GLU A 25 1.90 1.82 33.98
C GLU A 25 1.93 2.81 35.12
N VAL A 26 2.65 3.93 34.94
CA VAL A 26 2.59 5.03 35.89
C VAL A 26 1.23 5.69 35.75
N THR A 27 0.46 5.69 36.82
CA THR A 27 -0.91 6.23 36.79
C THR A 27 -0.90 7.76 36.92
N PHE A 28 -1.95 8.39 36.40
CA PHE A 28 -2.14 9.85 36.58
C PHE A 28 -2.21 10.23 38.06
N GLN A 29 -2.66 9.34 38.91
CA GLN A 29 -2.73 9.58 40.36
C GLN A 29 -1.35 9.63 40.99
N GLU A 30 -0.40 8.77 40.58
CA GLU A 30 0.98 8.78 41.06
C GLU A 30 1.69 10.10 40.73
N ILE A 31 1.45 10.69 39.57
CA ILE A 31 2.01 12.00 39.21
C ILE A 31 1.34 13.16 39.94
N LEU A 32 0.05 13.02 40.37
CA LEU A 32 -0.59 14.02 41.23
C LEU A 32 -0.08 13.98 42.67
N GLU A 33 0.26 12.79 43.18
CA GLU A 33 0.86 12.61 44.49
C GLU A 33 2.33 13.05 44.53
N ASN A 34 3.02 12.93 43.39
CA ASN A 34 4.43 13.29 43.25
C ASN A 34 4.68 14.28 42.09
N PRO A 35 4.08 15.49 42.13
CA PRO A 35 4.06 16.40 41.01
C PRO A 35 5.44 16.98 40.63
N ALA A 36 6.38 16.95 41.56
CA ALA A 36 7.75 17.43 41.35
C ALA A 36 8.77 16.31 41.13
N ASP A 37 8.37 15.04 41.17
CA ASP A 37 9.28 13.93 40.89
C ASP A 37 9.59 13.83 39.41
N LEU A 38 10.88 14.07 39.08
CA LEU A 38 11.30 14.13 37.67
C LEU A 38 11.20 12.75 36.99
N GLU A 39 11.62 11.69 37.69
CA GLU A 39 11.69 10.34 37.11
C GLU A 39 10.30 9.77 36.83
N ILE A 40 9.39 9.86 37.82
CA ILE A 40 8.00 9.40 37.68
C ILE A 40 7.29 10.17 36.56
N ASN A 41 7.45 11.48 36.50
CA ASN A 41 6.79 12.31 35.50
C ASN A 41 7.36 12.09 34.08
N LEU A 42 8.69 11.89 33.93
CA LEU A 42 9.27 11.55 32.64
C LEU A 42 8.83 10.16 32.17
N LYS A 43 8.75 9.18 33.08
CA LYS A 43 8.25 7.85 32.76
C LYS A 43 6.81 7.92 32.27
N TYR A 44 5.94 8.63 32.98
CA TYR A 44 4.56 8.86 32.54
C TYR A 44 4.52 9.55 31.16
N ALA A 45 5.29 10.61 30.95
CA ALA A 45 5.35 11.31 29.68
C ALA A 45 5.74 10.37 28.51
N THR A 46 6.74 9.50 28.74
CA THR A 46 7.18 8.49 27.75
C THR A 46 6.11 7.45 27.45
N GLU A 47 5.39 6.98 28.48
CA GLU A 47 4.28 6.04 28.32
C GLU A 47 3.12 6.69 27.53
N GLN A 48 2.74 7.94 27.88
CA GLN A 48 1.68 8.66 27.13
C GLN A 48 2.08 8.95 25.67
N GLU A 49 3.36 9.26 25.43
CA GLU A 49 3.89 9.40 24.08
C GLU A 49 3.77 8.09 23.30
N GLY A 50 4.19 6.97 23.90
CA GLY A 50 4.07 5.63 23.30
C GLY A 50 2.63 5.25 22.97
N LEU A 51 1.65 5.77 23.71
CA LEU A 51 0.21 5.62 23.47
C LEU A 51 -0.34 6.64 22.45
N GLY A 52 0.50 7.54 21.90
CA GLY A 52 0.09 8.61 20.99
C GLY A 52 -0.71 9.74 21.67
N ARG A 53 -0.71 9.81 22.99
CA ARG A 53 -1.42 10.83 23.78
C ARG A 53 -0.59 12.09 23.97
N TYR A 54 -0.13 12.69 22.88
CA TYR A 54 0.82 13.84 22.89
C TYR A 54 0.35 15.04 23.70
N LYS A 55 -0.96 15.27 23.86
CA LYS A 55 -1.46 16.36 24.71
C LYS A 55 -1.16 16.11 26.19
N ALA A 56 -1.28 14.86 26.65
CA ALA A 56 -0.92 14.50 28.02
C ALA A 56 0.59 14.58 28.26
N THR A 57 1.39 14.08 27.29
CA THR A 57 2.84 14.23 27.29
C THR A 57 3.25 15.70 27.34
N LEU A 58 2.69 16.54 26.45
CA LEU A 58 2.98 17.97 26.38
C LEU A 58 2.70 18.67 27.73
N SER A 59 1.50 18.44 28.30
CA SER A 59 1.09 19.04 29.58
C SER A 59 2.05 18.63 30.73
N THR A 60 2.49 17.39 30.74
CA THR A 60 3.45 16.90 31.74
C THR A 60 4.81 17.56 31.57
N LEU A 61 5.32 17.64 30.34
CA LEU A 61 6.62 18.24 30.03
C LEU A 61 6.62 19.78 30.24
N GLU A 62 5.51 20.48 29.92
CA GLU A 62 5.37 21.91 30.19
C GLU A 62 5.45 22.16 31.72
N ARG A 63 4.79 21.33 32.52
CA ARG A 63 4.89 21.42 33.99
C ARG A 63 6.32 21.15 34.49
N LEU A 64 6.98 20.10 33.96
CA LEU A 64 8.36 19.80 34.31
C LEU A 64 9.32 20.91 33.89
N ASN A 65 9.11 21.54 32.74
CA ASN A 65 9.92 22.68 32.29
C ASN A 65 9.76 23.92 33.19
N MET A 66 8.58 24.10 33.79
CA MET A 66 8.39 25.16 34.79
C MET A 66 9.08 24.85 36.11
N LEU A 67 9.12 23.58 36.54
CA LEU A 67 9.77 23.15 37.78
C LEU A 67 11.31 23.06 37.64
N TYR A 68 11.77 22.71 36.46
CA TYR A 68 13.20 22.50 36.13
C TYR A 68 13.63 23.34 34.92
N PRO A 69 13.59 24.70 35.03
CA PRO A 69 13.75 25.58 33.87
C PRO A 69 15.17 25.53 33.24
N VAL A 70 16.18 25.01 33.94
CA VAL A 70 17.55 24.85 33.43
C VAL A 70 17.82 23.46 32.84
N ASN A 71 16.86 22.51 32.94
CA ASN A 71 17.04 21.16 32.43
C ASN A 71 16.83 21.12 30.91
N THR A 72 17.95 20.94 30.20
CA THR A 72 18.02 20.94 28.76
C THR A 72 17.29 19.72 28.15
N ASP A 73 17.36 18.54 28.81
CA ASP A 73 16.73 17.30 28.28
C ASP A 73 15.21 17.43 28.24
N ILE A 74 14.60 18.06 29.25
CA ILE A 74 13.16 18.35 29.24
C ILE A 74 12.81 19.29 28.08
N LYS A 75 13.60 20.33 27.86
CA LYS A 75 13.39 21.29 26.75
C LYS A 75 13.50 20.59 25.39
N ILE A 76 14.50 19.74 25.20
CA ILE A 76 14.68 18.94 23.97
C ILE A 76 13.49 17.99 23.78
N TYR A 77 13.05 17.31 24.82
CA TYR A 77 11.93 16.41 24.76
C TYR A 77 10.62 17.17 24.42
N LEU A 78 10.42 18.32 25.01
CA LEU A 78 9.29 19.20 24.72
C LEU A 78 9.29 19.64 23.23
N LEU A 79 10.45 20.04 22.69
CA LEU A 79 10.59 20.36 21.25
C LEU A 79 10.20 19.16 20.37
N SER A 80 10.62 17.96 20.73
CA SER A 80 10.29 16.75 19.95
C SER A 80 8.79 16.47 19.92
N ILE A 81 8.08 16.71 21.03
CA ILE A 81 6.62 16.55 21.11
C ILE A 81 5.88 17.65 20.34
N LEU A 82 6.33 18.90 20.43
CA LEU A 82 5.77 20.02 19.67
C LEU A 82 5.90 19.78 18.15
N LEU A 83 7.03 19.21 17.71
CA LEU A 83 7.26 18.82 16.32
C LEU A 83 6.29 17.71 15.88
N LYS A 84 6.09 16.68 16.73
CA LYS A 84 5.12 15.59 16.45
C LYS A 84 3.67 16.08 16.43
N MET A 85 3.35 17.14 17.14
CA MET A 85 2.02 17.75 17.18
C MET A 85 1.78 18.78 16.09
N ASP A 86 2.77 19.07 15.24
CA ASP A 86 2.72 20.10 14.19
C ASP A 86 2.32 21.48 14.75
N SER A 87 2.84 21.79 15.93
CA SER A 87 2.51 23.03 16.67
C SER A 87 3.54 24.13 16.38
N GLU A 88 3.57 24.61 15.13
CA GLU A 88 4.59 25.56 14.63
C GLU A 88 4.78 26.79 15.54
N ALA A 89 3.71 27.45 15.96
CA ALA A 89 3.82 28.67 16.76
C ALA A 89 4.49 28.45 18.12
N LYS A 90 4.15 27.37 18.84
CA LYS A 90 4.78 27.02 20.11
C LYS A 90 6.20 26.56 19.92
N LEU A 91 6.46 25.77 18.87
CA LEU A 91 7.78 25.27 18.51
C LEU A 91 8.73 26.44 18.22
N GLN A 92 8.31 27.40 17.38
CA GLN A 92 9.11 28.58 17.04
C GLN A 92 9.43 29.42 18.27
N LEU A 93 8.42 29.72 19.12
CA LEU A 93 8.62 30.48 20.36
C LEU A 93 9.63 29.80 21.29
N MET A 94 9.53 28.48 21.41
CA MET A 94 10.43 27.72 22.27
C MET A 94 11.86 27.67 21.72
N ILE A 95 12.03 27.50 20.42
CA ILE A 95 13.33 27.60 19.75
C ILE A 95 13.97 28.95 19.97
N GLU A 96 13.24 30.03 19.75
CA GLU A 96 13.73 31.39 19.97
C GLU A 96 14.18 31.60 21.44
N THR A 97 13.36 31.15 22.39
CA THR A 97 13.68 31.21 23.82
C THR A 97 14.96 30.46 24.16
N MET A 98 15.13 29.25 23.63
CA MET A 98 16.33 28.45 23.89
C MET A 98 17.58 29.00 23.22
N LEU A 99 17.49 29.60 22.04
CA LEU A 99 18.62 30.22 21.35
C LEU A 99 19.07 31.53 22.04
N GLN A 100 18.13 32.24 22.69
CA GLN A 100 18.43 33.45 23.45
C GLN A 100 18.99 33.17 24.87
N ASP A 101 18.81 31.93 25.40
CA ASP A 101 19.32 31.56 26.71
C ASP A 101 20.85 31.38 26.67
N PRO A 102 21.61 32.20 27.41
CA PRO A 102 23.08 32.11 27.43
C PRO A 102 23.60 30.79 28.00
N ASN A 103 22.77 30.06 28.75
CA ASN A 103 23.14 28.77 29.35
C ASN A 103 22.90 27.59 28.38
N THR A 104 22.36 27.82 27.18
CA THR A 104 22.17 26.77 26.18
C THR A 104 23.50 26.26 25.67
N THR A 105 23.77 24.96 25.88
CA THR A 105 25.00 24.32 25.45
C THR A 105 25.17 24.31 23.94
N LYS A 106 26.40 24.12 23.47
CA LYS A 106 26.66 24.03 22.02
C LYS A 106 25.93 22.86 21.38
N GLU A 107 25.91 21.70 22.05
CA GLU A 107 25.22 20.51 21.55
C GLU A 107 23.72 20.75 21.38
N THR A 108 23.12 21.49 22.34
CA THR A 108 21.68 21.86 22.24
C THR A 108 21.42 22.84 21.10
N ARG A 109 22.35 23.79 20.86
CA ARG A 109 22.25 24.71 19.71
C ARG A 109 22.34 23.95 18.38
N ASP A 110 23.32 23.04 18.25
CA ASP A 110 23.49 22.20 17.06
C ASP A 110 22.23 21.32 16.81
N TYR A 111 21.61 20.80 17.87
CA TYR A 111 20.34 20.06 17.76
C TYR A 111 19.17 20.94 17.31
N ILE A 112 19.04 22.15 17.86
CA ILE A 112 18.01 23.12 17.47
C ILE A 112 18.20 23.56 16.01
N GLU A 113 19.45 23.80 15.59
CA GLU A 113 19.77 24.13 14.20
C GLU A 113 19.38 22.99 13.25
N GLY A 114 19.61 21.74 13.66
CA GLY A 114 19.16 20.55 12.90
C GLY A 114 17.63 20.48 12.76
N ILE A 115 16.90 20.84 13.80
CA ILE A 115 15.41 20.96 13.73
C ILE A 115 15.02 22.09 12.78
N LEU A 116 15.64 23.27 12.90
CA LEU A 116 15.39 24.41 12.02
C LEU A 116 15.68 24.09 10.56
N ASP A 117 16.76 23.38 10.30
CA ASP A 117 17.09 22.95 8.94
C ASP A 117 16.06 21.94 8.39
N THR A 118 15.58 21.03 9.24
CA THR A 118 14.49 20.11 8.87
C THR A 118 13.20 20.88 8.54
N ILE A 119 12.83 21.88 9.36
CA ILE A 119 11.68 22.74 9.10
C ILE A 119 11.89 23.58 7.84
N ARG A 120 13.07 24.17 7.67
CA ARG A 120 13.42 24.93 6.45
C ARG A 120 13.39 24.09 5.20
N GLU A 121 13.82 22.83 5.29
CA GLU A 121 13.72 21.88 4.16
C GLU A 121 12.27 21.52 3.82
N GLN A 122 11.41 21.39 4.82
CA GLN A 122 9.97 21.15 4.63
C GLN A 122 9.24 22.39 4.10
N THR A 123 9.68 23.59 4.50
CA THR A 123 9.09 24.89 4.08
C THR A 123 9.77 25.49 2.84
N LYS A 124 10.90 24.95 2.38
CA LYS A 124 11.44 25.34 1.06
C LYS A 124 10.33 25.25 0.03
N PRO A 125 10.10 26.30 -0.77
CA PRO A 125 9.14 26.23 -1.86
C PRO A 125 9.56 25.02 -2.73
N LYS A 126 8.74 23.97 -2.72
CA LYS A 126 8.93 22.83 -3.61
C LYS A 126 9.03 23.39 -5.01
N GLY A 127 10.12 23.09 -5.72
CA GLY A 127 10.32 23.58 -7.07
C GLY A 127 9.06 23.37 -7.91
N LYS A 128 8.78 24.27 -8.84
CA LYS A 128 7.60 24.17 -9.72
C LYS A 128 7.53 22.83 -10.45
N TRP A 129 8.68 22.23 -10.75
CA TRP A 129 8.82 20.95 -11.43
C TRP A 129 9.47 19.91 -10.54
N PHE A 130 9.07 18.68 -10.70
CA PHE A 130 9.69 17.51 -10.05
C PHE A 130 9.81 16.35 -11.03
N ALA A 131 10.77 15.48 -10.81
CA ALA A 131 10.93 14.25 -11.56
C ALA A 131 11.36 13.11 -10.62
N TYR A 132 10.86 11.90 -10.89
CA TYR A 132 11.25 10.68 -10.23
C TYR A 132 11.65 9.64 -11.26
N LEU A 133 12.73 8.92 -10.99
CA LEU A 133 13.12 7.71 -11.71
C LEU A 133 12.98 6.54 -10.76
N ASP A 134 12.16 5.58 -11.12
CA ASP A 134 11.97 4.35 -10.37
C ASP A 134 12.55 3.17 -11.17
N LEU A 135 13.34 2.34 -10.51
CA LEU A 135 13.81 1.06 -11.02
C LEU A 135 13.29 -0.03 -10.11
N ASN A 136 12.70 -1.08 -10.66
CA ASN A 136 12.18 -2.19 -9.90
C ASN A 136 12.64 -3.54 -10.45
N TYR A 137 12.75 -4.50 -9.55
CA TYR A 137 12.97 -5.89 -9.85
C TYR A 137 12.08 -6.73 -8.94
N ILE A 138 11.30 -7.63 -9.54
CA ILE A 138 10.41 -8.51 -8.81
C ILE A 138 10.74 -9.94 -9.18
N HIS A 139 10.97 -10.77 -8.17
CA HIS A 139 11.06 -12.21 -8.29
C HIS A 139 9.81 -12.84 -7.69
N THR A 140 9.14 -13.70 -8.43
CA THR A 140 7.91 -14.36 -8.01
C THR A 140 8.07 -15.87 -8.10
N ASP A 141 7.86 -16.57 -6.99
CA ASP A 141 7.60 -18.00 -6.96
C ASP A 141 6.09 -18.22 -7.02
N ASN A 142 5.61 -18.96 -8.00
CA ASN A 142 4.19 -19.24 -8.19
C ASN A 142 3.92 -20.74 -8.19
N SER A 143 3.02 -21.21 -7.34
CA SER A 143 2.68 -22.62 -7.22
C SER A 143 1.65 -23.10 -8.25
N ASN A 144 1.02 -22.18 -8.97
CA ASN A 144 0.05 -22.48 -10.01
C ASN A 144 0.08 -21.35 -11.05
N ILE A 145 1.09 -21.41 -11.94
CA ILE A 145 1.34 -20.31 -12.89
C ILE A 145 0.28 -20.24 -13.98
N ASP A 146 -0.25 -21.38 -14.39
CA ASP A 146 -1.23 -21.47 -15.47
C ASP A 146 -2.67 -21.25 -14.97
N GLY A 147 -2.87 -21.07 -13.66
CA GLY A 147 -4.19 -20.90 -13.09
C GLY A 147 -5.13 -22.10 -13.23
N VAL A 148 -4.57 -23.29 -13.39
CA VAL A 148 -5.32 -24.53 -13.65
C VAL A 148 -6.06 -25.02 -12.41
N SER A 149 -7.24 -25.64 -12.59
CA SER A 149 -8.03 -26.22 -11.51
C SER A 149 -7.22 -27.27 -10.72
N LYS A 150 -7.40 -27.27 -9.40
CA LYS A 150 -6.76 -28.22 -8.49
C LYS A 150 -7.33 -29.62 -8.59
N THR A 151 -8.55 -29.76 -9.07
CA THR A 151 -9.30 -31.00 -9.11
C THR A 151 -9.16 -31.78 -10.44
N GLY A 152 -8.55 -31.20 -11.45
CA GLY A 152 -8.16 -31.90 -12.65
C GLY A 152 -9.28 -32.38 -13.57
N THR A 153 -10.53 -31.96 -13.35
CA THR A 153 -11.68 -32.47 -14.12
C THR A 153 -12.37 -31.35 -14.87
N LEU A 154 -12.41 -31.45 -16.19
CA LEU A 154 -13.19 -30.55 -17.05
C LEU A 154 -14.41 -31.33 -17.54
N TYR A 155 -15.60 -30.84 -17.24
CA TYR A 155 -16.84 -31.38 -17.81
C TYR A 155 -17.19 -30.59 -19.07
N ALA A 156 -16.59 -30.94 -20.19
CA ALA A 156 -16.99 -30.41 -21.48
C ALA A 156 -17.86 -31.43 -22.18
N GLN A 157 -19.15 -31.16 -22.33
CA GLN A 157 -20.09 -31.98 -23.12
C GLN A 157 -19.93 -33.49 -22.92
N ASP A 158 -20.03 -33.97 -21.69
CA ASP A 158 -19.89 -35.37 -21.30
C ASP A 158 -18.48 -36.01 -21.44
N ASN A 159 -17.46 -35.24 -21.80
CA ASN A 159 -16.10 -35.69 -21.81
C ASN A 159 -15.35 -35.16 -20.58
N ILE A 160 -14.76 -36.07 -19.81
CA ILE A 160 -13.87 -35.77 -18.70
C ILE A 160 -12.45 -35.63 -19.23
N SER A 161 -11.87 -34.46 -19.17
CA SER A 161 -10.46 -34.26 -19.50
C SER A 161 -9.66 -34.05 -18.22
N GLU A 162 -8.62 -34.85 -18.02
CA GLU A 162 -7.65 -34.65 -16.93
C GLU A 162 -6.70 -33.52 -17.30
N PHE A 163 -6.56 -32.53 -16.42
CA PHE A 163 -5.55 -31.49 -16.59
C PHE A 163 -4.17 -31.96 -16.12
N PRO A 164 -3.10 -31.56 -16.82
CA PRO A 164 -1.76 -31.67 -16.26
C PRO A 164 -1.74 -30.91 -14.93
N GLY A 165 -1.25 -31.53 -13.89
CA GLY A 165 -1.26 -31.01 -12.52
C GLY A 165 -0.67 -29.60 -12.38
N LEU A 166 -0.79 -29.02 -11.19
CA LEU A 166 -0.31 -27.68 -10.87
C LEU A 166 1.13 -27.45 -11.34
N LYS A 167 1.34 -26.50 -12.24
CA LYS A 167 2.69 -26.13 -12.69
C LYS A 167 3.26 -25.07 -11.74
N TYR A 168 4.39 -25.40 -11.13
CA TYR A 168 5.19 -24.47 -10.34
C TYR A 168 6.26 -23.85 -11.22
N ASP A 169 6.33 -22.52 -11.25
CA ASP A 169 7.39 -21.82 -11.94
C ASP A 169 7.74 -20.48 -11.26
N LYS A 170 8.81 -19.88 -11.73
CA LYS A 170 9.34 -18.61 -11.28
C LYS A 170 9.24 -17.58 -12.39
N THR A 171 8.78 -16.39 -12.03
CA THR A 171 8.79 -15.26 -12.95
C THR A 171 9.67 -14.13 -12.42
N TYR A 172 10.26 -13.39 -13.34
CA TYR A 172 11.13 -12.25 -13.06
C TYR A 172 10.59 -11.05 -13.80
N SER A 173 10.32 -9.97 -13.09
CA SER A 173 9.92 -8.70 -13.69
C SER A 173 11.00 -7.65 -13.44
N ARG A 174 11.39 -6.96 -14.49
CA ARG A 174 12.31 -5.82 -14.46
C ARG A 174 11.59 -4.63 -15.03
N GLY A 175 11.56 -3.54 -14.27
CA GLY A 175 10.84 -2.36 -14.72
C GLY A 175 11.57 -1.08 -14.42
N SER A 176 11.23 -0.07 -15.19
CA SER A 176 11.63 1.31 -14.96
C SER A 176 10.45 2.23 -15.22
N SER A 177 10.33 3.31 -14.45
CA SER A 177 9.37 4.35 -14.76
C SER A 177 9.94 5.73 -14.46
N ILE A 178 9.47 6.70 -15.23
CA ILE A 178 9.81 8.11 -15.05
C ILE A 178 8.50 8.85 -14.80
N THR A 179 8.45 9.58 -13.70
CA THR A 179 7.37 10.51 -13.41
C THR A 179 7.91 11.93 -13.49
N VAL A 180 7.28 12.75 -14.29
CA VAL A 180 7.57 14.20 -14.37
C VAL A 180 6.29 14.95 -14.02
N GLY A 181 6.41 15.96 -13.17
CA GLY A 181 5.25 16.73 -12.76
C GLY A 181 5.56 18.19 -12.47
N LYS A 182 4.50 18.96 -12.39
CA LYS A 182 4.54 20.39 -12.07
C LYS A 182 3.59 20.69 -10.91
N ASN A 183 4.11 21.34 -9.88
CA ASN A 183 3.29 21.92 -8.84
C ASN A 183 2.60 23.18 -9.39
N LEU A 184 1.28 23.15 -9.49
CA LEU A 184 0.47 24.29 -9.93
C LEU A 184 0.19 25.25 -8.79
N SER A 185 0.10 24.71 -7.58
CA SER A 185 -0.05 25.44 -6.31
C SER A 185 0.54 24.59 -5.17
N PRO A 186 0.64 25.11 -3.94
CA PRO A 186 1.04 24.31 -2.77
C PRO A 186 0.17 23.08 -2.53
N THR A 187 -1.06 23.09 -3.03
CA THR A 187 -2.07 22.04 -2.81
C THR A 187 -2.44 21.29 -4.09
N SER A 188 -1.83 21.58 -5.24
CA SER A 188 -2.19 20.93 -6.50
C SER A 188 -0.99 20.70 -7.40
N ALA A 189 -1.00 19.55 -8.09
CA ALA A 189 0.03 19.19 -9.05
C ALA A 189 -0.56 18.41 -10.23
N ILE A 190 0.09 18.49 -11.37
CA ILE A 190 -0.14 17.62 -12.51
C ILE A 190 1.12 16.78 -12.73
N SER A 191 0.95 15.51 -13.07
CA SER A 191 2.07 14.61 -13.36
C SER A 191 1.80 13.67 -14.52
N LEU A 192 2.86 13.36 -15.25
CA LEU A 192 2.93 12.34 -16.29
C LEU A 192 3.86 11.24 -15.78
N ASN A 193 3.38 10.00 -15.82
CA ASN A 193 4.19 8.81 -15.56
C ASN A 193 4.30 7.99 -16.84
N VAL A 194 5.50 7.50 -17.16
CA VAL A 194 5.76 6.55 -18.23
C VAL A 194 6.58 5.40 -17.68
N GLY A 195 6.14 4.19 -17.91
CA GLY A 195 6.78 2.97 -17.40
C GLY A 195 6.99 1.92 -18.48
N LEU A 196 8.05 1.16 -18.30
CA LEU A 196 8.39 -0.03 -19.11
C LEU A 196 8.70 -1.17 -18.15
N SER A 197 8.22 -2.38 -18.44
CA SER A 197 8.64 -3.57 -17.72
C SER A 197 8.70 -4.78 -18.64
N ILE A 198 9.60 -5.69 -18.32
CA ILE A 198 9.81 -6.95 -19.00
C ILE A 198 9.59 -8.05 -17.99
N ASN A 199 8.71 -8.98 -18.31
CA ASN A 199 8.45 -10.18 -17.54
C ASN A 199 9.06 -11.38 -18.26
N THR A 200 9.81 -12.19 -17.54
CA THR A 200 10.43 -13.43 -18.05
C THR A 200 10.06 -14.60 -17.15
N GLN A 201 9.91 -15.78 -17.74
CA GLN A 201 9.59 -17.02 -17.06
C GLN A 201 10.81 -17.94 -17.02
N ASN A 202 10.94 -18.77 -15.96
CA ASN A 202 12.14 -19.60 -15.79
C ASN A 202 12.12 -20.91 -16.61
N LYS A 203 10.95 -21.56 -16.72
CA LYS A 203 10.83 -22.88 -17.37
C LYS A 203 10.00 -22.88 -18.64
N GLY A 204 9.33 -21.84 -18.94
CA GLY A 204 8.50 -21.67 -20.12
C GLY A 204 8.62 -20.26 -20.66
N GLU A 205 8.08 -20.03 -21.84
CA GLU A 205 8.07 -18.70 -22.46
C GLU A 205 6.63 -18.17 -22.58
N GLU A 206 5.65 -18.96 -22.09
CA GLU A 206 4.22 -18.71 -22.30
C GLU A 206 3.71 -17.44 -21.62
N ASN A 207 4.39 -17.01 -20.53
CA ASN A 207 4.03 -15.78 -19.77
C ASN A 207 5.12 -14.71 -19.89
N GLU A 208 5.93 -14.73 -20.94
CA GLU A 208 6.86 -13.63 -21.22
C GLU A 208 6.10 -12.49 -21.86
N SER A 209 6.30 -11.29 -21.35
CA SER A 209 5.63 -10.08 -21.83
C SER A 209 6.47 -8.83 -21.64
N ASP A 210 6.31 -7.90 -22.58
CA ASP A 210 6.81 -6.53 -22.49
C ASP A 210 5.62 -5.61 -22.24
N LEU A 211 5.64 -4.88 -21.14
CA LEU A 211 4.60 -3.91 -20.80
C LEU A 211 5.13 -2.48 -20.92
N SER A 212 4.44 -1.66 -21.67
CA SER A 212 4.59 -0.21 -21.67
C SER A 212 3.36 0.44 -21.07
N SER A 213 3.54 1.50 -20.29
CA SER A 213 2.43 2.19 -19.65
C SER A 213 2.66 3.70 -19.59
N GLY A 214 1.57 4.44 -19.60
CA GLY A 214 1.58 5.89 -19.42
C GLY A 214 0.35 6.34 -18.65
N SER A 215 0.49 7.35 -17.81
CA SER A 215 -0.66 7.96 -17.13
C SER A 215 -0.44 9.45 -16.91
N ILE A 216 -1.54 10.21 -16.98
CA ILE A 216 -1.58 11.61 -16.58
C ILE A 216 -2.51 11.71 -15.39
N SER A 217 -2.07 12.38 -14.35
CA SER A 217 -2.86 12.59 -13.15
C SER A 217 -2.82 14.04 -12.70
N TYR A 218 -3.92 14.46 -12.08
CA TYR A 218 -4.04 15.76 -11.41
C TYR A 218 -4.36 15.52 -9.94
N SER A 219 -3.52 16.01 -9.05
CA SER A 219 -3.75 15.92 -7.61
C SER A 219 -4.14 17.27 -7.04
N LYS A 220 -5.10 17.28 -6.11
CA LYS A 220 -5.51 18.49 -5.40
C LYS A 220 -5.97 18.19 -3.98
N VAL A 221 -5.52 19.02 -3.04
CA VAL A 221 -6.04 19.06 -1.67
C VAL A 221 -7.01 20.23 -1.53
N ILE A 222 -8.23 19.95 -1.10
CA ILE A 222 -9.29 20.94 -0.84
C ILE A 222 -9.82 20.68 0.57
N GLY A 223 -9.40 21.50 1.53
CA GLY A 223 -9.74 21.29 2.94
C GLY A 223 -9.24 19.91 3.41
N LYS A 224 -10.17 19.03 3.76
CA LYS A 224 -9.88 17.65 4.23
C LYS A 224 -9.90 16.61 3.11
N HIS A 225 -10.17 17.01 1.85
CA HIS A 225 -10.22 16.12 0.70
C HIS A 225 -8.88 16.11 -0.04
N PHE A 226 -8.42 14.92 -0.40
CA PHE A 226 -7.40 14.71 -1.43
C PHE A 226 -8.06 14.10 -2.65
N ILE A 227 -7.95 14.74 -3.80
CA ILE A 227 -8.61 14.38 -5.06
C ILE A 227 -7.55 14.05 -6.09
N LEU A 228 -7.72 12.94 -6.82
CA LEU A 228 -6.78 12.44 -7.83
C LEU A 228 -7.53 11.84 -9.03
N PRO A 229 -8.04 12.63 -9.98
CA PRO A 229 -8.42 12.12 -11.30
C PRO A 229 -7.19 11.75 -12.12
N TYR A 230 -7.30 10.70 -12.93
CA TYR A 230 -6.23 10.26 -13.82
C TYR A 230 -6.78 9.58 -15.07
N ILE A 231 -5.98 9.61 -16.13
CA ILE A 231 -6.16 8.81 -17.34
C ILE A 231 -4.94 7.93 -17.51
N PHE A 232 -5.11 6.77 -18.08
CA PHE A 232 -4.01 5.84 -18.30
C PHE A 232 -4.15 5.08 -19.60
N TYR A 233 -3.01 4.63 -20.09
CA TYR A 233 -2.86 3.72 -21.22
C TYR A 233 -1.77 2.72 -20.88
N SER A 234 -1.96 1.46 -21.27
CA SER A 234 -0.93 0.44 -21.22
C SER A 234 -1.03 -0.48 -22.43
N LYS A 235 0.12 -0.98 -22.87
CA LYS A 235 0.22 -1.98 -23.92
C LYS A 235 1.12 -3.11 -23.42
N SER A 236 0.62 -4.33 -23.49
CA SER A 236 1.38 -5.56 -23.23
C SER A 236 1.56 -6.31 -24.53
N ASN A 237 2.80 -6.65 -24.87
CA ASN A 237 3.10 -7.57 -25.95
C ASN A 237 3.43 -8.92 -25.31
N GLU A 238 2.62 -9.91 -25.53
CA GLU A 238 2.80 -11.25 -25.00
C GLU A 238 3.36 -12.16 -26.09
N ARG A 239 4.33 -12.98 -25.73
CA ARG A 239 5.10 -13.74 -26.74
C ARG A 239 4.29 -14.78 -27.49
N PHE A 240 3.30 -15.40 -26.83
CA PHE A 240 2.52 -16.52 -27.39
C PHE A 240 1.01 -16.31 -27.36
N THR A 241 0.56 -15.19 -26.84
CA THR A 241 -0.83 -14.82 -26.75
C THR A 241 -1.11 -13.54 -27.52
N ALA A 242 -2.30 -12.96 -27.38
CA ALA A 242 -2.62 -11.72 -28.04
C ALA A 242 -1.93 -10.54 -27.37
N ASP A 243 -1.38 -9.64 -28.17
CA ASP A 243 -1.06 -8.30 -27.69
C ASP A 243 -2.31 -7.65 -27.14
N LEU A 244 -2.21 -6.99 -26.01
CA LEU A 244 -3.33 -6.28 -25.43
C LEU A 244 -3.03 -4.81 -25.18
N SER A 245 -4.02 -3.96 -25.39
CA SER A 245 -3.94 -2.55 -25.03
C SER A 245 -5.11 -2.18 -24.12
N THR A 246 -4.81 -1.49 -23.03
CA THR A 246 -5.81 -1.01 -22.08
C THR A 246 -5.73 0.51 -21.97
N LYS A 247 -6.88 1.17 -22.07
CA LYS A 247 -7.02 2.61 -21.83
C LYS A 247 -8.14 2.85 -20.83
N GLY A 248 -8.00 3.90 -20.03
CA GLY A 248 -9.03 4.17 -19.03
C GLY A 248 -8.89 5.50 -18.33
N ILE A 249 -9.90 5.77 -17.55
CA ILE A 249 -9.99 6.92 -16.67
C ILE A 249 -10.25 6.45 -15.25
N GLY A 250 -9.80 7.21 -14.27
CA GLY A 250 -10.09 6.90 -12.89
C GLY A 250 -10.11 8.14 -12.01
N PHE A 251 -10.69 7.95 -10.85
CA PHE A 251 -10.84 8.98 -9.84
C PHE A 251 -10.64 8.38 -8.46
N ASN A 252 -9.73 8.97 -7.70
CA ASN A 252 -9.51 8.62 -6.31
C ASN A 252 -9.79 9.86 -5.44
N ASN A 253 -10.46 9.66 -4.32
CA ASN A 253 -10.61 10.67 -3.30
C ASN A 253 -10.36 10.06 -1.92
N SER A 254 -9.76 10.84 -1.03
CA SER A 254 -9.73 10.52 0.38
C SER A 254 -10.18 11.73 1.20
N TYR A 255 -11.02 11.49 2.20
CA TYR A 255 -11.53 12.49 3.12
C TYR A 255 -11.05 12.19 4.53
N ASN A 256 -10.25 13.08 5.09
CA ASN A 256 -9.76 12.96 6.46
C ASN A 256 -10.82 13.53 7.43
N ILE A 257 -11.57 12.65 8.09
CA ILE A 257 -12.54 13.03 9.12
C ILE A 257 -11.82 13.73 10.26
N ASN A 258 -10.77 13.07 10.76
CA ASN A 258 -9.86 13.57 11.78
C ASN A 258 -8.48 12.90 11.60
N ARG A 259 -7.54 13.10 12.54
CA ARG A 259 -6.19 12.55 12.47
C ARG A 259 -6.16 11.01 12.36
N ASN A 260 -7.15 10.35 12.96
CA ASN A 260 -7.16 8.89 13.10
C ASN A 260 -8.10 8.21 12.11
N ASN A 261 -8.97 8.94 11.45
CA ASN A 261 -10.05 8.39 10.65
C ASN A 261 -10.09 9.03 9.27
N SER A 262 -10.13 8.21 8.23
CA SER A 262 -10.36 8.67 6.86
C SER A 262 -11.30 7.74 6.09
N ILE A 263 -12.03 8.31 5.16
CA ILE A 263 -12.84 7.61 4.18
C ILE A 263 -12.17 7.80 2.83
N SER A 264 -12.08 6.74 2.05
CA SER A 264 -11.62 6.79 0.66
C SER A 264 -12.71 6.28 -0.26
N TYR A 265 -12.81 6.84 -1.44
CA TYR A 265 -13.59 6.25 -2.52
C TYR A 265 -12.82 6.35 -3.82
N SER A 266 -13.02 5.35 -4.66
CA SER A 266 -12.42 5.31 -5.99
C SER A 266 -13.43 4.80 -7.00
N SER A 267 -13.29 5.26 -8.24
CA SER A 267 -13.99 4.72 -9.38
C SER A 267 -13.07 4.70 -10.59
N SER A 268 -13.22 3.73 -11.45
CA SER A 268 -12.49 3.64 -12.70
C SER A 268 -13.33 2.99 -13.79
N PHE A 269 -13.05 3.39 -15.02
CA PHE A 269 -13.53 2.76 -16.23
C PHE A 269 -12.35 2.49 -17.15
N SER A 270 -12.29 1.32 -17.73
CA SER A 270 -11.25 0.96 -18.70
C SER A 270 -11.79 0.06 -19.79
N THR A 271 -11.20 0.19 -20.99
CA THR A 271 -11.42 -0.72 -22.11
C THR A 271 -10.11 -1.42 -22.44
N THR A 272 -10.19 -2.72 -22.70
CA THR A 272 -9.06 -3.55 -23.13
C THR A 272 -9.36 -4.13 -24.50
N GLU A 273 -8.47 -3.93 -25.46
CA GLU A 273 -8.51 -4.45 -26.81
C GLU A 273 -7.41 -5.52 -26.94
N TYR A 274 -7.75 -6.67 -27.51
CA TYR A 274 -6.85 -7.78 -27.78
C TYR A 274 -6.54 -7.84 -29.27
N ASN A 275 -5.28 -7.71 -29.64
CA ASN A 275 -4.82 -7.79 -31.02
C ASN A 275 -3.98 -9.06 -31.19
N THR A 276 -4.43 -10.02 -32.00
CA THR A 276 -3.57 -11.18 -32.35
C THR A 276 -2.79 -10.92 -33.62
N THR A 277 -1.51 -11.26 -33.55
CA THR A 277 -0.68 -11.49 -34.72
C THR A 277 -0.56 -12.99 -35.08
N VAL A 278 -1.13 -13.86 -34.25
CA VAL A 278 -1.01 -15.33 -34.41
C VAL A 278 -2.19 -15.87 -35.24
N ALA A 279 -1.87 -16.31 -36.44
CA ALA A 279 -2.82 -16.66 -37.50
C ALA A 279 -3.66 -17.96 -37.27
N ASN A 280 -3.69 -18.58 -36.11
CA ASN A 280 -4.29 -19.90 -35.91
C ASN A 280 -5.04 -20.10 -34.59
N MET A 281 -5.73 -19.08 -34.07
CA MET A 281 -6.64 -19.34 -32.96
C MET A 281 -8.10 -19.29 -33.43
N ASP A 282 -8.82 -20.39 -33.24
CA ASP A 282 -10.27 -20.50 -33.39
C ASP A 282 -11.05 -19.54 -32.47
N ASN A 283 -10.34 -18.84 -31.57
CA ASN A 283 -10.86 -17.76 -30.74
C ASN A 283 -10.47 -16.43 -31.37
N GLU A 284 -11.41 -15.78 -32.02
CA GLU A 284 -11.22 -14.41 -32.50
C GLU A 284 -10.86 -13.48 -31.33
N PRO A 285 -9.76 -12.71 -31.42
CA PRO A 285 -9.31 -11.83 -30.33
C PRO A 285 -10.33 -10.79 -29.90
N ALA A 286 -11.10 -10.27 -30.86
CA ALA A 286 -12.19 -9.34 -30.62
C ALA A 286 -13.22 -9.86 -29.60
N ASN A 287 -13.32 -11.18 -29.44
CA ASN A 287 -14.22 -11.77 -28.44
C ASN A 287 -13.70 -11.67 -26.99
N ALA A 288 -12.45 -11.26 -26.80
CA ALA A 288 -11.83 -11.05 -25.49
C ALA A 288 -11.78 -9.56 -25.10
N ASP A 289 -12.11 -8.65 -26.05
CA ASP A 289 -12.22 -7.23 -25.76
C ASP A 289 -13.21 -7.03 -24.62
N ASN A 290 -12.87 -6.15 -23.70
CA ASN A 290 -13.70 -5.95 -22.52
C ASN A 290 -13.71 -4.50 -22.03
N GLU A 291 -14.79 -4.19 -21.33
CA GLU A 291 -14.94 -2.96 -20.57
C GLU A 291 -15.05 -3.31 -19.09
N ILE A 292 -14.35 -2.57 -18.24
CA ILE A 292 -14.38 -2.79 -16.79
C ILE A 292 -14.76 -1.50 -16.09
N TYR A 293 -15.83 -1.57 -15.30
CA TYR A 293 -16.23 -0.57 -14.34
C TYR A 293 -15.89 -1.04 -12.93
N SER A 294 -15.27 -0.18 -12.14
CA SER A 294 -14.98 -0.48 -10.73
C SER A 294 -15.30 0.73 -9.86
N ALA A 295 -15.92 0.48 -8.73
CA ALA A 295 -16.15 1.48 -7.71
C ALA A 295 -15.82 0.90 -6.33
N SER A 296 -15.32 1.73 -5.43
CA SER A 296 -15.08 1.29 -4.05
C SER A 296 -15.19 2.43 -3.04
N ILE A 297 -15.59 2.06 -1.82
CA ILE A 297 -15.54 2.90 -0.65
C ILE A 297 -14.76 2.20 0.45
N GLY A 298 -13.86 2.92 1.10
CA GLY A 298 -13.02 2.39 2.17
C GLY A 298 -13.04 3.28 3.40
N TYR A 299 -12.79 2.66 4.54
CA TYR A 299 -12.60 3.33 5.82
C TYR A 299 -11.29 2.89 6.45
N ASN A 300 -10.52 3.87 6.91
CA ASN A 300 -9.25 3.65 7.59
C ASN A 300 -9.32 4.21 9.00
N PHE A 301 -8.91 3.41 9.96
CA PHE A 301 -8.86 3.76 11.38
C PHE A 301 -7.46 3.50 11.95
N SER A 302 -6.76 4.57 12.33
CA SER A 302 -5.48 4.50 13.05
C SER A 302 -5.76 4.53 14.55
N PHE A 303 -5.65 3.41 15.22
CA PHE A 303 -5.84 3.35 16.67
C PHE A 303 -4.55 3.67 17.44
N SER A 304 -3.43 3.79 16.73
CA SER A 304 -2.18 4.39 17.21
C SER A 304 -1.36 4.90 16.03
N ASP A 305 -0.29 5.64 16.29
CA ASP A 305 0.60 6.16 15.23
C ASP A 305 1.29 5.07 14.41
N VAL A 306 1.29 3.84 14.91
CA VAL A 306 1.96 2.69 14.24
C VAL A 306 0.99 1.62 13.79
N ASN A 307 -0.30 1.70 14.10
CA ASN A 307 -1.27 0.68 13.78
C ASN A 307 -2.50 1.25 13.08
N LEU A 308 -2.85 0.65 11.95
CA LEU A 308 -3.96 1.03 11.09
C LEU A 308 -4.82 -0.20 10.77
N ILE A 309 -6.12 -0.07 10.87
CA ILE A 309 -7.09 -1.01 10.31
C ILE A 309 -7.73 -0.33 9.10
N SER A 310 -7.89 -1.07 8.03
CA SER A 310 -8.59 -0.64 6.82
C SER A 310 -9.68 -1.62 6.44
N SER A 311 -10.80 -1.11 5.96
CA SER A 311 -11.85 -1.91 5.32
C SER A 311 -12.26 -1.23 4.03
N LYS A 312 -12.56 -2.01 3.00
CA LYS A 312 -12.98 -1.50 1.69
C LYS A 312 -14.03 -2.42 1.10
N ILE A 313 -15.16 -1.85 0.72
CA ILE A 313 -16.19 -2.50 -0.09
C ILE A 313 -15.99 -2.03 -1.52
N SER A 314 -16.08 -2.94 -2.47
CA SER A 314 -15.94 -2.66 -3.89
C SER A 314 -17.04 -3.35 -4.69
N TYR A 315 -17.28 -2.85 -5.87
CA TYR A 315 -18.09 -3.48 -6.90
C TYR A 315 -17.32 -3.40 -8.20
N THR A 316 -17.30 -4.51 -8.92
CA THR A 316 -16.65 -4.60 -10.23
C THR A 316 -17.63 -5.22 -11.21
N GLU A 317 -17.71 -4.64 -12.38
CA GLU A 317 -18.48 -5.13 -13.52
C GLU A 317 -17.53 -5.20 -14.71
N LYS A 318 -17.51 -6.34 -15.35
CA LYS A 318 -16.75 -6.61 -16.57
C LYS A 318 -17.69 -7.04 -17.67
N ASP A 319 -17.79 -6.19 -18.67
CA ASP A 319 -18.51 -6.47 -19.91
C ASP A 319 -17.54 -7.02 -20.96
N VAL A 320 -17.95 -8.04 -21.68
CA VAL A 320 -17.16 -8.72 -22.72
C VAL A 320 -18.10 -9.11 -23.84
N LEU A 321 -17.66 -9.07 -25.09
CA LEU A 321 -18.48 -9.43 -26.24
C LEU A 321 -19.14 -10.83 -26.13
N LYS A 322 -18.54 -11.75 -25.38
CA LYS A 322 -19.16 -13.05 -25.04
C LYS A 322 -19.66 -13.01 -23.60
N ASP A 323 -20.96 -12.86 -23.44
CA ASP A 323 -21.67 -12.67 -22.17
C ASP A 323 -21.36 -13.73 -21.11
N TYR A 324 -21.00 -14.95 -21.51
CA TYR A 324 -20.55 -15.99 -20.57
C TYR A 324 -19.18 -15.69 -19.88
N ASN A 325 -18.45 -14.68 -20.33
CA ASN A 325 -17.23 -14.17 -19.69
C ASN A 325 -17.46 -12.81 -19.01
N ALA A 326 -18.62 -12.21 -19.21
CA ALA A 326 -19.05 -11.00 -18.52
C ALA A 326 -19.46 -11.37 -17.10
N TYR A 327 -19.07 -10.55 -16.14
CA TYR A 327 -19.42 -10.77 -14.75
C TYR A 327 -19.55 -9.45 -13.99
N ALA A 328 -20.35 -9.51 -12.92
CA ALA A 328 -20.44 -8.43 -11.96
C ALA A 328 -20.40 -8.99 -10.53
N GLY A 329 -19.85 -8.21 -9.59
CA GLY A 329 -19.88 -8.67 -8.23
C GLY A 329 -19.25 -7.75 -7.20
N PRO A 330 -19.66 -7.93 -5.93
CA PRO A 330 -19.14 -7.22 -4.79
C PRO A 330 -17.80 -7.79 -4.33
N GLY A 331 -17.02 -6.93 -3.67
CA GLY A 331 -15.79 -7.31 -2.98
C GLY A 331 -15.71 -6.67 -1.60
N LEU A 332 -15.07 -7.36 -0.67
CA LEU A 332 -14.74 -6.86 0.66
C LEU A 332 -13.25 -7.08 0.91
N ASN A 333 -12.54 -6.03 1.27
CA ASN A 333 -11.15 -6.11 1.70
C ASN A 333 -11.04 -5.64 3.15
N ILE A 334 -10.33 -6.39 3.97
CA ILE A 334 -10.02 -6.05 5.35
C ILE A 334 -8.50 -6.11 5.50
N GLY A 335 -7.92 -5.05 6.02
CA GLY A 335 -6.48 -4.91 6.18
C GLY A 335 -6.08 -4.45 7.58
N TYR A 336 -4.91 -4.90 8.00
CA TYR A 336 -4.20 -4.40 9.17
C TYR A 336 -2.79 -4.03 8.76
N THR A 337 -2.37 -2.83 9.12
CA THR A 337 -1.02 -2.33 8.86
C THR A 337 -0.35 -1.94 10.16
N ARG A 338 0.90 -2.38 10.34
CA ARG A 338 1.76 -1.99 11.46
C ARG A 338 3.06 -1.41 10.94
N ILE A 339 3.37 -0.21 11.41
CA ILE A 339 4.68 0.41 11.18
C ILE A 339 5.66 -0.18 12.19
N LEU A 340 6.75 -0.74 11.69
CA LEU A 340 7.86 -1.31 12.44
C LEU A 340 9.06 -0.35 12.38
N PRO A 341 10.04 -0.42 13.30
CA PRO A 341 11.23 0.44 13.27
C PRO A 341 12.00 0.37 11.93
N PHE A 342 11.96 -0.77 11.25
CA PHE A 342 12.68 -1.02 9.99
C PHE A 342 11.78 -1.06 8.75
N GLY A 343 10.45 -0.91 8.90
CA GLY A 343 9.54 -1.03 7.77
C GLY A 343 8.08 -1.12 8.14
N THR A 344 7.29 -1.81 7.30
CA THR A 344 5.85 -1.93 7.47
C THR A 344 5.42 -3.38 7.25
N LEU A 345 4.65 -3.91 8.19
CA LEU A 345 3.93 -5.18 8.05
C LEU A 345 2.48 -4.88 7.68
N LYS A 346 1.97 -5.52 6.62
CA LYS A 346 0.58 -5.42 6.18
C LYS A 346 -0.01 -6.82 6.06
N LEU A 347 -1.18 -7.00 6.63
CA LEU A 347 -1.99 -8.22 6.53
C LEU A 347 -3.30 -7.83 5.86
N GLU A 348 -3.69 -8.56 4.83
CA GLU A 348 -4.94 -8.30 4.09
C GLU A 348 -5.69 -9.60 3.84
N ARG A 349 -7.02 -9.49 3.85
CA ARG A 349 -7.92 -10.51 3.38
C ARG A 349 -8.97 -9.87 2.48
N THR A 350 -9.12 -10.45 1.29
CA THR A 350 -10.08 -9.99 0.29
C THR A 350 -11.03 -11.12 -0.03
N PHE A 351 -12.30 -10.79 -0.09
CA PHE A 351 -13.38 -11.64 -0.56
C PHE A 351 -13.98 -10.94 -1.78
N GLN A 352 -14.21 -11.68 -2.85
CA GLN A 352 -14.88 -11.18 -4.05
C GLN A 352 -15.77 -12.27 -4.60
N SER A 353 -16.98 -11.93 -4.94
CA SER A 353 -17.90 -12.81 -5.64
C SER A 353 -18.11 -12.27 -7.06
N ASN A 354 -17.97 -13.13 -8.07
CA ASN A 354 -18.19 -12.78 -9.46
C ASN A 354 -19.35 -13.63 -9.99
N ASN A 355 -20.45 -12.98 -10.32
CA ASN A 355 -21.61 -13.61 -10.92
C ASN A 355 -21.56 -13.39 -12.42
N TYR A 356 -21.49 -14.47 -13.19
CA TYR A 356 -21.42 -14.42 -14.66
C TYR A 356 -22.82 -14.34 -15.26
N GLU A 357 -22.98 -13.52 -16.30
CA GLU A 357 -24.27 -13.18 -16.85
C GLU A 357 -24.92 -14.36 -17.61
N GLU A 358 -24.12 -15.08 -18.40
CA GLU A 358 -24.61 -16.19 -19.19
C GLU A 358 -23.89 -17.51 -18.91
N LYS A 359 -24.55 -18.58 -19.32
CA LYS A 359 -24.00 -19.94 -19.22
C LYS A 359 -22.93 -20.15 -20.27
N ASN A 360 -21.80 -20.64 -19.87
CA ASN A 360 -20.84 -21.16 -20.82
C ASN A 360 -21.24 -22.62 -21.17
N THR A 361 -21.92 -22.82 -22.30
CA THR A 361 -22.43 -24.14 -22.73
C THR A 361 -21.32 -25.16 -23.01
N PHE A 362 -20.06 -24.72 -23.21
CA PHE A 362 -18.92 -25.63 -23.30
C PHE A 362 -18.56 -26.22 -21.94
N ILE A 363 -18.92 -25.55 -20.86
CA ILE A 363 -18.58 -25.88 -19.49
C ILE A 363 -19.76 -26.55 -18.81
N HIS A 364 -20.92 -25.89 -18.80
CA HIS A 364 -22.12 -26.39 -18.17
C HIS A 364 -23.37 -25.89 -18.94
N SER A 365 -24.27 -26.80 -19.29
CA SER A 365 -25.45 -26.47 -20.15
C SER A 365 -26.57 -25.74 -19.40
N THR A 366 -26.60 -25.78 -18.06
CA THR A 366 -27.75 -25.31 -17.27
C THR A 366 -27.41 -24.27 -16.20
N ILE A 367 -26.16 -24.17 -15.74
CA ILE A 367 -25.75 -23.34 -14.64
C ILE A 367 -24.87 -22.18 -15.14
N SER A 368 -25.19 -20.94 -14.75
CA SER A 368 -24.30 -19.80 -14.90
C SER A 368 -23.18 -19.89 -13.84
N ARG A 369 -22.00 -19.49 -14.19
CA ARG A 369 -20.82 -19.55 -13.30
C ARG A 369 -20.91 -18.50 -12.20
N GLU A 370 -20.60 -18.90 -10.99
CA GLU A 370 -20.35 -18.02 -9.85
C GLU A 370 -19.00 -18.37 -9.26
N ASP A 371 -18.11 -17.39 -9.06
CA ASP A 371 -16.80 -17.57 -8.49
C ASP A 371 -16.69 -16.82 -7.17
N ASP A 372 -16.46 -17.54 -6.09
CA ASP A 372 -16.05 -16.97 -4.80
C ASP A 372 -14.54 -16.98 -4.69
N ILE A 373 -13.95 -15.79 -4.65
CA ILE A 373 -12.52 -15.59 -4.63
C ILE A 373 -12.09 -15.10 -3.26
N GLU A 374 -11.30 -15.88 -2.56
CA GLU A 374 -10.71 -15.51 -1.28
C GLU A 374 -9.20 -15.32 -1.45
N THR A 375 -8.69 -14.15 -1.07
CA THR A 375 -7.27 -13.86 -1.08
C THR A 375 -6.78 -13.45 0.30
N SER A 376 -5.75 -14.13 0.79
CA SER A 376 -5.03 -13.76 2.02
C SER A 376 -3.62 -13.32 1.65
N GLN A 377 -3.19 -12.18 2.17
CA GLN A 377 -1.90 -11.58 1.83
C GLN A 377 -1.16 -11.12 3.08
N ILE A 378 0.12 -11.44 3.14
CA ILE A 378 1.08 -10.93 4.13
C ILE A 378 2.17 -10.20 3.36
N GLN A 379 2.37 -8.94 3.72
CA GLN A 379 3.35 -8.08 3.08
C GLN A 379 4.28 -7.49 4.13
N LEU A 380 5.57 -7.62 3.91
CA LEU A 380 6.61 -6.96 4.70
C LEU A 380 7.43 -6.07 3.77
N SER A 381 7.52 -4.79 4.09
CA SER A 381 8.36 -3.84 3.35
C SER A 381 9.36 -3.17 4.29
N GLY A 382 10.56 -2.90 3.82
CA GLY A 382 11.60 -2.23 4.58
C GLY A 382 12.39 -1.24 3.73
N ARG A 383 12.95 -0.21 4.37
CA ARG A 383 13.85 0.74 3.70
C ARG A 383 15.29 0.28 3.86
N LEU A 384 15.98 0.05 2.75
CA LEU A 384 17.40 -0.35 2.77
C LEU A 384 18.30 0.72 3.43
N THR A 385 17.92 1.97 3.37
CA THR A 385 18.65 3.06 4.04
C THR A 385 18.67 2.95 5.57
N GLN A 386 17.72 2.19 6.16
CA GLN A 386 17.72 1.89 7.59
C GLN A 386 18.62 0.70 7.91
N ILE A 387 18.71 -0.27 6.98
CA ILE A 387 19.56 -1.46 7.13
C ILE A 387 21.02 -1.11 6.77
N PHE A 388 21.21 -0.31 5.73
CA PHE A 388 22.50 0.11 5.20
C PHE A 388 22.62 1.64 5.14
N PRO A 389 23.00 2.32 6.23
CA PRO A 389 23.00 3.78 6.31
C PRO A 389 23.89 4.49 5.28
N PHE A 390 24.92 3.79 4.74
CA PHE A 390 25.79 4.35 3.70
C PHE A 390 25.05 4.69 2.39
N ILE A 391 23.89 4.05 2.12
CA ILE A 391 23.08 4.32 0.92
C ILE A 391 22.48 5.73 0.98
N LYS A 392 22.28 6.31 2.15
CA LYS A 392 21.74 7.68 2.29
C LYS A 392 22.59 8.74 1.54
N ARG A 393 23.91 8.53 1.45
CA ARG A 393 24.81 9.49 0.75
C ARG A 393 24.51 9.62 -0.76
N PHE A 394 23.81 8.66 -1.36
CA PHE A 394 23.44 8.70 -2.77
C PHE A 394 22.07 9.34 -3.00
N ASP A 395 21.39 9.75 -1.93
CA ASP A 395 20.03 10.30 -1.98
C ASP A 395 19.08 9.38 -2.78
N LEU A 396 19.18 8.08 -2.51
CA LEU A 396 18.37 7.02 -3.11
C LEU A 396 17.36 6.50 -2.10
N GLU A 397 16.09 6.51 -2.44
CA GLU A 397 15.10 5.73 -1.73
C GLU A 397 15.10 4.31 -2.26
N SER A 398 15.47 3.36 -1.44
CA SER A 398 15.46 1.95 -1.80
C SER A 398 14.57 1.17 -0.86
N LYS A 399 13.74 0.28 -1.41
CA LYS A 399 12.80 -0.55 -0.65
C LYS A 399 13.01 -2.01 -1.00
N ILE A 400 13.01 -2.84 0.03
CA ILE A 400 12.83 -4.29 -0.10
C ILE A 400 11.39 -4.60 0.27
N PHE A 401 10.82 -5.52 -0.47
CA PHE A 401 9.44 -5.89 -0.34
C PHE A 401 9.32 -7.42 -0.42
N TYR A 402 8.67 -8.00 0.56
CA TYR A 402 8.32 -9.42 0.55
C TYR A 402 6.81 -9.55 0.66
N ASN A 403 6.21 -10.31 -0.25
CA ASN A 403 4.77 -10.53 -0.27
C ASN A 403 4.49 -12.03 -0.42
N LEU A 404 3.66 -12.55 0.47
CA LEU A 404 3.07 -13.87 0.38
C LEU A 404 1.58 -13.71 0.12
N LYS A 405 1.13 -14.13 -1.04
CA LYS A 405 -0.28 -14.09 -1.45
C LYS A 405 -0.78 -15.50 -1.66
N HIS A 406 -1.88 -15.84 -1.02
CA HIS A 406 -2.63 -17.07 -1.23
C HIS A 406 -4.02 -16.71 -1.75
N THR A 407 -4.42 -17.32 -2.86
CA THR A 407 -5.74 -17.12 -3.48
C THR A 407 -6.39 -18.47 -3.65
N GLU A 408 -7.63 -18.58 -3.23
CA GLU A 408 -8.54 -19.70 -3.47
C GLU A 408 -9.71 -19.17 -4.30
N ILE A 409 -10.10 -19.90 -5.33
CA ILE A 409 -11.30 -19.66 -6.14
C ILE A 409 -12.17 -20.90 -5.99
N ASP A 410 -13.37 -20.71 -5.49
CA ASP A 410 -14.42 -21.72 -5.47
C ASP A 410 -15.45 -21.33 -6.54
N SER A 411 -15.76 -22.27 -7.44
CA SER A 411 -16.68 -22.05 -8.55
C SER A 411 -17.75 -23.13 -8.53
N ASP A 412 -19.00 -22.73 -8.56
CA ASP A 412 -20.14 -23.66 -8.57
C ASP A 412 -20.30 -24.39 -9.92
N SER A 413 -19.64 -23.93 -10.97
CA SER A 413 -19.61 -24.62 -12.27
C SER A 413 -18.71 -25.86 -12.32
N SER A 414 -18.25 -26.36 -11.20
CA SER A 414 -17.40 -27.55 -11.00
C SER A 414 -16.05 -27.58 -11.71
N ILE A 415 -15.68 -26.53 -12.43
CA ILE A 415 -14.53 -26.51 -13.33
C ILE A 415 -13.31 -25.80 -12.73
N LEU A 416 -13.49 -24.82 -11.88
CA LEU A 416 -12.43 -23.94 -11.44
C LEU A 416 -12.30 -23.81 -9.93
N GLN A 417 -12.17 -24.92 -9.22
CA GLN A 417 -11.58 -24.85 -7.88
C GLN A 417 -10.08 -24.63 -8.03
N ASN A 418 -9.68 -23.38 -7.98
CA ASN A 418 -8.31 -22.98 -8.20
C ASN A 418 -7.67 -22.48 -6.90
N SER A 419 -6.50 -22.98 -6.57
CA SER A 419 -5.72 -22.51 -5.44
C SER A 419 -4.32 -22.16 -5.91
N SER A 420 -3.91 -20.93 -5.67
CA SER A 420 -2.56 -20.48 -6.01
C SER A 420 -1.85 -19.87 -4.81
N MET A 421 -0.56 -20.08 -4.71
CA MET A 421 0.32 -19.43 -3.75
C MET A 421 1.42 -18.70 -4.50
N ARG A 422 1.50 -17.39 -4.32
CA ARG A 422 2.54 -16.53 -4.89
C ARG A 422 3.42 -15.97 -3.78
N LYS A 423 4.73 -16.11 -3.93
CA LYS A 423 5.73 -15.50 -3.07
C LYS A 423 6.52 -14.50 -3.90
N ASN A 424 6.33 -13.22 -3.62
CA ASN A 424 7.01 -12.17 -4.34
C ASN A 424 8.09 -11.55 -3.45
N THR A 425 9.31 -11.49 -3.98
CA THR A 425 10.37 -10.67 -3.40
C THR A 425 10.67 -9.57 -4.40
N SER A 426 10.52 -8.32 -4.00
CA SER A 426 10.82 -7.21 -4.88
C SER A 426 11.85 -6.26 -4.26
N PHE A 427 12.60 -5.63 -5.13
CA PHE A 427 13.55 -4.60 -4.83
C PHE A 427 13.26 -3.38 -5.70
N SER A 428 13.18 -2.20 -5.10
CA SER A 428 12.99 -0.96 -5.85
C SER A 428 13.98 0.11 -5.41
N ILE A 429 14.43 0.90 -6.36
CA ILE A 429 15.23 2.09 -6.14
C ILE A 429 14.49 3.26 -6.79
N THR A 430 14.29 4.33 -6.03
CA THR A 430 13.72 5.59 -6.50
C THR A 430 14.77 6.69 -6.35
N LYS A 431 15.04 7.43 -7.41
CA LYS A 431 15.80 8.67 -7.39
C LYS A 431 14.86 9.84 -7.64
N ARG A 432 14.84 10.79 -6.72
CA ARG A 432 14.06 12.03 -6.83
C ARG A 432 14.93 13.16 -7.31
N PHE A 433 14.42 13.94 -8.25
CA PHE A 433 15.03 15.15 -8.76
C PHE A 433 14.06 16.31 -8.52
N SER A 434 14.53 17.35 -7.86
CA SER A 434 13.82 18.62 -7.76
C SER A 434 14.41 19.56 -8.78
N LEU A 435 13.63 19.90 -9.79
CA LEU A 435 14.03 20.88 -10.80
C LEU A 435 13.59 22.25 -10.31
N TYR A 436 14.55 23.07 -9.90
CA TYR A 436 14.31 24.47 -9.56
C TYR A 436 14.41 25.29 -10.85
N GLU A 437 13.41 26.12 -11.11
CA GLU A 437 13.52 27.29 -11.98
C GLU A 437 13.82 28.52 -11.14
#